data_13d44c1368addde90909b9ec6c29a2fb
#
_entry.id   13d44c1368addde90909b9ec6c29a2fb
#
_cell.length_a   1.000
_cell.length_b   1.000
_cell.length_c   1.000
_cell.angle_alpha   90.00
_cell.angle_beta   90.00
_cell.angle_gamma   90.00
#
_symmetry.space_group_name_H-M   'P 1'
#
loop_
_entity.id
_entity.type
_entity.pdbx_description
1 polymer ?
#
loop_
_entity_poly.entity_id
_entity_poly.type
_entity_poly.pdbx_seq_one_letter_code
_entity_poly.pdbx_strand_id
1 'polypeptide(L)'
;MRSTVSTSRARGPLLVIGFLALFAVVGAVPRTGAAGAPGARALDFLVVGDWGRDGDFRQRDVAVQMDSTARARGVRFVISTGDNFYDDGVPSVDSDRWRKSFEDVYTGPGLAVPWYVVLGNHDYRGNPQAQIDYSRRSARWRMPARYFMRREKLPAGGSADLFFLDTNVFIEGYQKDAKYSDLAAQSAGGQLRWLERGLKRSTADWRIVIGHHPVYSKGASHGDTPELIAQLKPLLDRYHVQMYVNGHDHDLQHIVVDGVDYVTSGAGSLTRPTNPRPGPRFTLGKTAGFVAFSLSRDSLRASYIDWRGAERYRSSRGRKAASAAPDTTSKR
;
A
#
# COMPACT_ATOMS: atom_id res chain seq x y z
N MET A 1 -77.32 36.30 -25.12
CA MET A 1 -78.52 35.48 -24.90
C MET A 1 -78.38 34.73 -23.61
N ARG A 2 -79.30 34.98 -22.72
CA ARG A 2 -79.40 34.35 -21.37
C ARG A 2 -79.91 32.92 -21.52
N SER A 3 -79.47 31.99 -20.70
CA SER A 3 -80.31 30.89 -20.24
C SER A 3 -79.85 30.37 -18.91
N THR A 4 -80.67 30.49 -17.94
CA THR A 4 -80.71 30.00 -16.55
C THR A 4 -81.26 28.58 -16.56
N VAL A 5 -80.74 27.65 -15.73
CA VAL A 5 -81.45 26.51 -15.14
C VAL A 5 -80.78 26.09 -13.92
N SER A 6 -81.32 26.35 -12.77
CA SER A 6 -82.15 25.56 -11.86
C SER A 6 -81.44 24.48 -11.07
N THR A 7 -81.42 24.73 -9.77
CA THR A 7 -80.93 23.90 -8.66
C THR A 7 -81.93 22.76 -8.34
N SER A 8 -81.44 21.54 -8.12
CA SER A 8 -82.19 20.50 -7.40
C SER A 8 -81.30 19.90 -6.29
N ARG A 9 -81.74 20.12 -5.03
CA ARG A 9 -81.20 19.47 -3.83
C ARG A 9 -81.79 18.07 -3.71
N ALA A 10 -80.93 17.05 -3.65
CA ALA A 10 -81.30 15.73 -3.18
C ALA A 10 -80.54 15.45 -1.85
N ARG A 11 -81.34 15.22 -0.80
CA ARG A 11 -80.85 14.74 0.52
C ARG A 11 -80.67 13.22 0.46
N GLY A 12 -79.47 12.70 0.66
CA GLY A 12 -79.15 11.30 0.86
C GLY A 12 -78.70 11.06 2.31
N PRO A 13 -78.87 9.83 2.81
CA PRO A 13 -78.80 9.57 4.25
C PRO A 13 -77.38 9.50 4.78
N LEU A 14 -77.29 9.90 6.07
CA LEU A 14 -76.07 9.85 6.89
C LEU A 14 -75.66 8.40 7.14
N LEU A 15 -74.50 8.01 6.61
CA LEU A 15 -73.89 6.73 6.93
C LEU A 15 -72.90 6.96 8.07
N VAL A 16 -73.21 6.44 9.24
CA VAL A 16 -72.28 6.44 10.43
C VAL A 16 -71.25 5.33 10.20
N ILE A 17 -70.03 5.67 9.84
CA ILE A 17 -68.91 4.74 9.74
C ILE A 17 -68.22 4.74 11.12
N GLY A 18 -68.42 3.65 11.83
CA GLY A 18 -67.70 3.38 13.07
C GLY A 18 -66.21 3.12 12.79
N PHE A 19 -65.34 3.94 13.37
CA PHE A 19 -63.89 3.73 13.35
C PHE A 19 -63.56 2.58 14.29
N LEU A 20 -63.23 1.40 13.78
CA LEU A 20 -62.54 0.35 14.51
C LEU A 20 -61.05 0.76 14.61
N ALA A 21 -60.63 1.13 15.78
CA ALA A 21 -59.24 1.35 16.10
C ALA A 21 -58.51 0.01 16.15
N LEU A 22 -57.76 -0.31 15.07
CA LEU A 22 -56.86 -1.47 15.06
C LEU A 22 -55.58 -1.07 15.81
N PHE A 23 -55.44 -1.54 17.05
CA PHE A 23 -54.17 -1.46 17.78
C PHE A 23 -53.17 -2.40 17.12
N ALA A 24 -52.29 -1.86 16.30
CA ALA A 24 -51.13 -2.60 15.84
C ALA A 24 -50.16 -2.74 17.02
N VAL A 25 -50.06 -3.96 17.53
CA VAL A 25 -48.99 -4.37 18.45
C VAL A 25 -47.70 -4.37 17.61
N VAL A 26 -46.89 -3.28 17.70
CA VAL A 26 -45.57 -3.24 17.19
C VAL A 26 -44.72 -4.18 18.07
N GLY A 27 -44.61 -5.43 17.66
CA GLY A 27 -43.66 -6.34 18.22
C GLY A 27 -42.24 -5.77 18.02
N ALA A 28 -41.57 -5.48 19.13
CA ALA A 28 -40.15 -5.12 19.09
C ALA A 28 -39.35 -6.32 18.52
N VAL A 29 -38.96 -6.26 17.27
CA VAL A 29 -37.97 -7.16 16.69
C VAL A 29 -36.66 -6.94 17.48
N PRO A 30 -36.14 -7.96 18.18
CA PRO A 30 -34.85 -7.79 18.82
C PRO A 30 -33.85 -7.45 17.70
N ARG A 31 -33.23 -6.28 17.75
CA ARG A 31 -32.04 -5.97 16.99
C ARG A 31 -31.01 -7.01 17.43
N THR A 32 -30.82 -8.02 16.61
CA THR A 32 -29.63 -8.84 16.69
C THR A 32 -28.47 -7.86 16.49
N GLY A 33 -27.80 -7.55 17.59
CA GLY A 33 -26.59 -6.75 17.55
C GLY A 33 -25.70 -7.37 16.48
N ALA A 34 -25.27 -6.56 15.52
CA ALA A 34 -24.25 -6.98 14.57
C ALA A 34 -23.12 -7.57 15.41
N ALA A 35 -22.92 -8.89 15.29
CA ALA A 35 -21.76 -9.54 15.86
C ALA A 35 -20.56 -8.77 15.31
N GLY A 36 -19.85 -8.05 16.17
CA GLY A 36 -18.65 -7.31 15.78
C GLY A 36 -17.78 -8.29 15.01
N ALA A 37 -17.31 -7.88 13.85
CA ALA A 37 -16.36 -8.66 13.07
C ALA A 37 -15.30 -9.18 14.04
N PRO A 38 -14.95 -10.49 14.03
CA PRO A 38 -14.00 -11.07 14.97
C PRO A 38 -12.76 -10.19 14.94
N GLY A 39 -12.37 -9.60 16.08
CA GLY A 39 -11.37 -8.56 16.19
C GLY A 39 -10.15 -8.92 15.36
N ALA A 40 -9.76 -8.06 14.43
CA ALA A 40 -8.70 -8.31 13.49
C ALA A 40 -7.45 -8.79 14.25
N ARG A 41 -7.02 -10.02 14.00
CA ARG A 41 -5.85 -10.61 14.67
C ARG A 41 -4.54 -10.15 14.03
N ALA A 42 -4.61 -9.48 12.88
CA ALA A 42 -3.49 -9.01 12.09
C ALA A 42 -3.75 -7.61 11.54
N LEU A 43 -2.67 -6.90 11.24
CA LEU A 43 -2.65 -5.67 10.49
C LEU A 43 -2.53 -6.03 9.00
N ASP A 44 -3.58 -5.76 8.24
CA ASP A 44 -3.61 -6.00 6.79
C ASP A 44 -3.30 -4.72 6.03
N PHE A 45 -2.43 -4.81 5.03
CA PHE A 45 -2.07 -3.71 4.14
C PHE A 45 -1.71 -4.23 2.73
N LEU A 46 -1.83 -3.36 1.73
CA LEU A 46 -1.45 -3.67 0.35
C LEU A 46 -0.16 -2.96 -0.03
N VAL A 47 0.56 -3.52 -0.99
CA VAL A 47 1.74 -2.92 -1.60
C VAL A 47 1.63 -3.00 -3.12
N VAL A 48 1.86 -1.86 -3.78
CA VAL A 48 1.86 -1.74 -5.24
C VAL A 48 2.87 -0.67 -5.65
N GLY A 49 3.59 -0.86 -6.74
CA GLY A 49 4.47 0.12 -7.35
C GLY A 49 4.32 0.14 -8.85
N ASP A 50 4.95 1.12 -9.51
CA ASP A 50 5.11 1.19 -10.96
C ASP A 50 3.75 1.23 -11.70
N TRP A 51 2.81 2.02 -11.14
CA TRP A 51 1.41 1.95 -11.53
C TRP A 51 0.89 3.13 -12.36
N GLY A 52 1.38 4.34 -12.20
CA GLY A 52 0.76 5.59 -12.66
C GLY A 52 0.75 5.80 -14.16
N ARG A 53 -0.16 5.14 -14.90
CA ARG A 53 -0.29 5.18 -16.37
C ARG A 53 -1.71 5.50 -16.82
N ASP A 54 -2.36 6.47 -16.14
CA ASP A 54 -3.68 7.01 -16.48
C ASP A 54 -4.79 5.93 -16.57
N GLY A 55 -4.60 4.83 -15.85
CA GLY A 55 -5.50 3.69 -15.82
C GLY A 55 -5.24 2.62 -16.87
N ASP A 56 -4.24 2.81 -17.73
CA ASP A 56 -3.87 1.87 -18.80
C ASP A 56 -2.99 0.71 -18.32
N PHE A 57 -2.63 -0.18 -19.22
CA PHE A 57 -1.74 -1.32 -18.97
C PHE A 57 -2.14 -2.18 -17.76
N ARG A 58 -3.42 -2.45 -17.58
CA ARG A 58 -3.98 -3.22 -16.46
C ARG A 58 -4.04 -2.46 -15.13
N GLN A 59 -3.67 -1.19 -15.06
CA GLN A 59 -3.72 -0.44 -13.81
C GLN A 59 -5.13 -0.46 -13.19
N ARG A 60 -6.21 -0.25 -14.00
CA ARG A 60 -7.60 -0.31 -13.51
C ARG A 60 -7.99 -1.71 -13.05
N ASP A 61 -7.55 -2.75 -13.77
CA ASP A 61 -7.84 -4.13 -13.39
C ASP A 61 -7.19 -4.47 -12.02
N VAL A 62 -5.94 -4.04 -11.84
CA VAL A 62 -5.22 -4.19 -10.55
C VAL A 62 -5.97 -3.41 -9.45
N ALA A 63 -6.40 -2.18 -9.70
CA ALA A 63 -7.13 -1.37 -8.72
C ALA A 63 -8.44 -2.05 -8.27
N VAL A 64 -9.19 -2.68 -9.19
CA VAL A 64 -10.41 -3.44 -8.88
C VAL A 64 -10.09 -4.62 -7.94
N GLN A 65 -9.01 -5.36 -8.18
CA GLN A 65 -8.64 -6.49 -7.34
C GLN A 65 -8.05 -6.04 -5.98
N MET A 66 -7.34 -4.91 -5.97
CA MET A 66 -6.89 -4.28 -4.73
C MET A 66 -8.09 -3.88 -3.86
N ASP A 67 -9.13 -3.25 -4.43
CA ASP A 67 -10.36 -2.89 -3.70
C ASP A 67 -11.06 -4.12 -3.13
N SER A 68 -11.26 -5.15 -3.96
CA SER A 68 -11.87 -6.41 -3.53
C SER A 68 -11.11 -7.05 -2.37
N THR A 69 -9.78 -7.12 -2.49
CA THR A 69 -8.90 -7.67 -1.45
C THR A 69 -8.93 -6.80 -0.19
N ALA A 70 -8.91 -5.47 -0.34
CA ALA A 70 -8.93 -4.53 0.77
C ALA A 70 -10.21 -4.66 1.59
N ARG A 71 -11.36 -4.77 0.95
CA ARG A 71 -12.65 -4.99 1.62
C ARG A 71 -12.70 -6.35 2.32
N ALA A 72 -12.25 -7.40 1.65
CA ALA A 72 -12.28 -8.76 2.19
C ALA A 72 -11.39 -8.92 3.43
N ARG A 73 -10.25 -8.21 3.49
CA ARG A 73 -9.26 -8.32 4.59
C ARG A 73 -9.35 -7.20 5.62
N GLY A 74 -10.11 -6.14 5.37
CA GLY A 74 -10.14 -4.97 6.24
C GLY A 74 -8.82 -4.21 6.24
N VAL A 75 -8.26 -3.98 5.04
CA VAL A 75 -6.97 -3.31 4.85
C VAL A 75 -6.97 -1.91 5.48
N ARG A 76 -5.87 -1.59 6.18
CA ARG A 76 -5.74 -0.34 6.93
C ARG A 76 -5.01 0.75 6.16
N PHE A 77 -4.14 0.39 5.23
CA PHE A 77 -3.41 1.32 4.37
C PHE A 77 -2.83 0.60 3.14
N VAL A 78 -2.39 1.39 2.18
CA VAL A 78 -1.63 0.94 1.02
C VAL A 78 -0.22 1.53 1.10
N ILE A 79 0.79 0.80 0.63
CA ILE A 79 2.14 1.29 0.39
C ILE A 79 2.35 1.38 -1.12
N SER A 80 2.76 2.54 -1.62
CA SER A 80 3.26 2.70 -2.97
C SER A 80 4.79 2.69 -2.97
N THR A 81 5.37 1.78 -3.74
CA THR A 81 6.82 1.59 -3.82
C THR A 81 7.49 2.43 -4.90
N GLY A 82 6.86 3.54 -5.31
CA GLY A 82 7.45 4.50 -6.27
C GLY A 82 7.03 4.26 -7.72
N ASP A 83 7.56 5.10 -8.60
CA ASP A 83 7.11 5.26 -9.97
C ASP A 83 5.59 5.45 -10.01
N ASN A 84 5.19 6.48 -9.27
CA ASN A 84 3.79 6.81 -9.05
C ASN A 84 3.14 7.44 -10.27
N PHE A 85 3.94 8.05 -11.15
CA PHE A 85 3.46 8.71 -12.38
C PHE A 85 4.45 8.57 -13.53
N TYR A 86 4.04 7.92 -14.59
CA TYR A 86 4.82 7.74 -15.83
C TYR A 86 4.41 8.79 -16.88
N ASP A 87 5.32 9.14 -17.83
CA ASP A 87 6.72 8.72 -17.86
C ASP A 87 7.63 9.63 -17.02
N ASP A 88 7.19 10.86 -16.72
CA ASP A 88 8.00 11.94 -16.14
C ASP A 88 7.36 12.55 -14.87
N GLY A 89 6.81 11.74 -13.99
CA GLY A 89 6.26 12.20 -12.72
C GLY A 89 5.10 13.21 -12.89
N VAL A 90 4.92 14.09 -11.92
CA VAL A 90 3.96 15.21 -11.98
C VAL A 90 4.69 16.53 -11.90
N PRO A 91 4.30 17.57 -12.69
CA PRO A 91 4.93 18.88 -12.64
C PRO A 91 4.51 19.72 -11.43
N SER A 92 3.30 19.51 -10.91
CA SER A 92 2.76 20.28 -9.78
C SER A 92 1.62 19.52 -9.06
N VAL A 93 1.16 20.06 -7.95
CA VAL A 93 -0.03 19.58 -7.21
C VAL A 93 -1.33 19.77 -7.99
N ASP A 94 -1.34 20.59 -9.01
CA ASP A 94 -2.52 20.90 -9.83
C ASP A 94 -2.55 20.08 -11.15
N SER A 95 -1.56 19.19 -11.36
CA SER A 95 -1.50 18.33 -12.53
C SER A 95 -2.75 17.43 -12.61
N ASP A 96 -3.33 17.30 -13.81
CA ASP A 96 -4.45 16.40 -14.06
C ASP A 96 -4.08 14.91 -13.96
N ARG A 97 -2.77 14.60 -13.95
CA ARG A 97 -2.28 13.22 -13.72
C ARG A 97 -2.67 12.68 -12.34
N TRP A 98 -2.81 13.54 -11.33
CA TRP A 98 -3.34 13.12 -10.03
C TRP A 98 -4.71 12.49 -10.15
N ARG A 99 -5.58 13.12 -10.93
CA ARG A 99 -6.92 12.60 -11.19
C ARG A 99 -6.86 11.35 -12.06
N LYS A 100 -6.15 11.42 -13.21
CA LYS A 100 -6.15 10.36 -14.23
C LYS A 100 -5.48 9.08 -13.76
N SER A 101 -4.38 9.18 -12.98
CA SER A 101 -3.61 8.01 -12.56
C SER A 101 -3.91 7.55 -11.13
N PHE A 102 -4.43 8.42 -10.27
CA PHE A 102 -4.66 8.08 -8.85
C PHE A 102 -6.12 8.21 -8.44
N GLU A 103 -6.69 9.43 -8.43
CA GLU A 103 -7.99 9.67 -7.80
C GLU A 103 -9.13 8.94 -8.53
N ASP A 104 -9.15 8.93 -9.88
CA ASP A 104 -10.17 8.29 -10.70
C ASP A 104 -9.88 6.80 -11.00
N VAL A 105 -8.73 6.28 -10.59
CA VAL A 105 -8.37 4.86 -10.78
C VAL A 105 -8.65 4.05 -9.52
N TYR A 106 -8.19 4.53 -8.38
CA TYR A 106 -8.32 3.82 -7.10
C TYR A 106 -9.55 4.31 -6.32
N THR A 107 -10.74 4.21 -6.94
CA THR A 107 -12.02 4.75 -6.42
C THR A 107 -12.76 3.82 -5.48
N GLY A 108 -12.39 2.55 -5.42
CA GLY A 108 -13.08 1.55 -4.61
C GLY A 108 -13.08 1.89 -3.11
N PRO A 109 -14.16 1.60 -2.38
CA PRO A 109 -14.29 1.97 -0.96
C PRO A 109 -13.25 1.31 -0.06
N GLY A 110 -12.73 0.13 -0.42
CA GLY A 110 -11.63 -0.52 0.30
C GLY A 110 -10.30 0.21 0.15
N LEU A 111 -10.16 1.08 -0.86
CA LEU A 111 -8.97 1.88 -1.14
C LEU A 111 -9.08 3.32 -0.62
N ALA A 112 -10.19 3.68 0.02
CA ALA A 112 -10.37 4.95 0.73
C ALA A 112 -9.60 4.98 2.06
N VAL A 113 -8.39 4.47 2.06
CA VAL A 113 -7.46 4.37 3.19
C VAL A 113 -6.20 5.18 2.90
N PRO A 114 -5.35 5.48 3.91
CA PRO A 114 -4.06 6.14 3.68
C PRO A 114 -3.14 5.34 2.73
N TRP A 115 -2.49 6.04 1.80
CA TRP A 115 -1.45 5.53 0.93
C TRP A 115 -0.11 6.13 1.34
N TYR A 116 0.78 5.33 1.90
CA TYR A 116 2.15 5.74 2.25
C TYR A 116 3.06 5.51 1.05
N VAL A 117 3.73 6.57 0.61
CA VAL A 117 4.33 6.64 -0.72
C VAL A 117 5.83 6.90 -0.62
N VAL A 118 6.61 6.22 -1.46
CA VAL A 118 7.99 6.58 -1.78
C VAL A 118 8.10 7.05 -3.22
N LEU A 119 9.22 7.72 -3.55
CA LEU A 119 9.52 8.17 -4.91
C LEU A 119 10.28 7.10 -5.69
N GLY A 120 9.90 6.91 -6.95
CA GLY A 120 10.69 6.19 -7.94
C GLY A 120 11.47 7.13 -8.85
N ASN A 121 12.21 6.55 -9.78
CA ASN A 121 13.06 7.32 -10.68
C ASN A 121 12.26 8.12 -11.72
N HIS A 122 11.10 7.64 -12.14
CA HIS A 122 10.20 8.41 -13.01
C HIS A 122 9.60 9.61 -12.29
N ASP A 123 9.35 9.51 -11.00
CA ASP A 123 8.84 10.63 -10.20
C ASP A 123 9.83 11.80 -10.14
N TYR A 124 11.13 11.50 -10.15
CA TYR A 124 12.21 12.49 -10.15
C TYR A 124 12.38 13.26 -11.48
N ARG A 125 11.85 12.73 -12.57
CA ARG A 125 11.84 13.45 -13.86
C ARG A 125 10.80 14.57 -13.90
N GLY A 126 9.86 14.57 -12.96
CA GLY A 126 8.91 15.65 -12.73
C GLY A 126 9.32 16.54 -11.57
N ASN A 127 8.38 16.85 -10.72
CA ASN A 127 8.60 17.60 -9.50
C ASN A 127 8.34 16.71 -8.26
N PRO A 128 9.35 16.11 -7.65
CA PRO A 128 9.21 15.27 -6.46
C PRO A 128 8.57 16.02 -5.28
N GLN A 129 8.83 17.34 -5.15
CA GLN A 129 8.23 18.14 -4.10
C GLN A 129 6.71 18.22 -4.22
N ALA A 130 6.18 18.21 -5.44
CA ALA A 130 4.73 18.20 -5.67
C ALA A 130 4.07 16.95 -5.04
N GLN A 131 4.75 15.81 -5.01
CA GLN A 131 4.21 14.60 -4.38
C GLN A 131 4.17 14.69 -2.85
N ILE A 132 5.15 15.36 -2.25
CA ILE A 132 5.12 15.68 -0.82
C ILE A 132 3.97 16.66 -0.51
N ASP A 133 3.87 17.73 -1.29
CA ASP A 133 2.87 18.77 -1.08
C ASP A 133 1.44 18.29 -1.33
N TYR A 134 1.25 17.31 -2.21
CA TYR A 134 -0.07 16.71 -2.45
C TYR A 134 -0.66 16.02 -1.21
N SER A 135 0.17 15.66 -0.24
CA SER A 135 -0.27 15.16 1.07
C SER A 135 -1.17 16.14 1.84
N ARG A 136 -1.15 17.42 1.47
CA ARG A 136 -2.05 18.46 2.03
C ARG A 136 -3.38 18.56 1.27
N ARG A 137 -3.41 18.03 0.05
CA ARG A 137 -4.59 18.07 -0.83
C ARG A 137 -5.46 16.82 -0.71
N SER A 138 -4.83 15.64 -0.69
CA SER A 138 -5.53 14.36 -0.64
C SER A 138 -5.51 13.78 0.76
N ALA A 139 -6.69 13.37 1.26
CA ALA A 139 -6.79 12.66 2.52
C ALA A 139 -6.15 11.26 2.47
N ARG A 140 -5.99 10.70 1.28
CA ARG A 140 -5.41 9.37 1.07
C ARG A 140 -3.89 9.42 0.91
N TRP A 141 -3.34 10.39 0.18
CA TRP A 141 -1.91 10.48 -0.11
C TRP A 141 -1.10 10.88 1.12
N ARG A 142 -0.12 10.10 1.49
CA ARG A 142 0.71 10.30 2.68
C ARG A 142 2.20 10.17 2.34
N MET A 143 2.83 11.29 2.06
CA MET A 143 4.26 11.43 1.83
C MET A 143 4.76 12.67 2.59
N PRO A 144 5.02 12.56 3.89
CA PRO A 144 5.36 13.73 4.72
C PRO A 144 6.74 14.29 4.44
N ALA A 145 7.64 13.48 3.87
CA ALA A 145 9.01 13.81 3.50
C ALA A 145 9.52 12.80 2.48
N ARG A 146 10.72 13.03 1.89
CA ARG A 146 11.35 12.10 0.95
C ARG A 146 11.65 10.76 1.59
N TYR A 147 12.01 10.76 2.87
CA TYR A 147 12.14 9.55 3.68
C TYR A 147 11.57 9.81 5.07
N PHE A 148 10.92 8.83 5.63
CA PHE A 148 10.22 8.94 6.92
C PHE A 148 10.02 7.56 7.54
N MET A 149 9.59 7.56 8.80
CA MET A 149 9.28 6.34 9.54
C MET A 149 7.87 6.39 10.09
N ARG A 150 7.23 5.24 10.13
CA ARG A 150 5.94 5.05 10.76
C ARG A 150 5.97 3.83 11.68
N ARG A 151 5.42 3.99 12.87
CA ARG A 151 5.18 2.87 13.79
C ARG A 151 3.71 2.48 13.74
N GLU A 152 3.45 1.20 13.50
CA GLU A 152 2.14 0.59 13.57
C GLU A 152 2.00 -0.28 14.83
N LYS A 153 0.88 -0.11 15.54
CA LYS A 153 0.47 -1.05 16.59
C LYS A 153 -0.21 -2.24 15.95
N LEU A 154 0.15 -3.44 16.36
CA LEU A 154 -0.48 -4.65 15.87
C LEU A 154 -1.73 -4.97 16.70
N PRO A 155 -2.83 -5.46 16.09
CA PRO A 155 -4.10 -5.67 16.79
C PRO A 155 -4.02 -6.63 17.98
N ALA A 156 -3.18 -7.66 17.88
CA ALA A 156 -2.97 -8.65 18.95
C ALA A 156 -1.79 -8.31 19.87
N GLY A 157 -1.38 -7.04 19.91
CA GLY A 157 -0.21 -6.57 20.66
C GLY A 157 1.09 -6.64 19.85
N GLY A 158 2.07 -5.84 20.27
CA GLY A 158 3.32 -5.64 19.55
C GLY A 158 3.27 -4.46 18.58
N SER A 159 4.31 -4.31 17.79
CA SER A 159 4.44 -3.20 16.84
C SER A 159 5.31 -3.54 15.64
N ALA A 160 5.14 -2.75 14.56
CA ALA A 160 6.00 -2.75 13.40
C ALA A 160 6.54 -1.34 13.14
N ASP A 161 7.83 -1.22 12.87
CA ASP A 161 8.46 0.00 12.38
C ASP A 161 8.66 -0.12 10.88
N LEU A 162 8.04 0.78 10.14
CA LEU A 162 8.08 0.89 8.68
C LEU A 162 8.99 2.08 8.33
N PHE A 163 10.11 1.83 7.65
CA PHE A 163 11.06 2.85 7.22
C PHE A 163 10.94 3.05 5.72
N PHE A 164 10.47 4.20 5.31
CA PHE A 164 10.30 4.61 3.92
C PHE A 164 11.52 5.39 3.46
N LEU A 165 12.16 4.93 2.39
CA LEU A 165 13.41 5.48 1.87
C LEU A 165 13.21 6.09 0.49
N ASP A 166 13.93 7.15 0.23
CA ASP A 166 14.20 7.63 -1.12
C ASP A 166 15.46 6.96 -1.66
N THR A 167 15.30 5.92 -2.43
CA THR A 167 16.44 5.14 -2.93
C THR A 167 17.13 5.75 -4.13
N ASN A 168 16.55 6.80 -4.75
CA ASN A 168 17.13 7.47 -5.91
C ASN A 168 18.51 8.10 -5.58
N VAL A 169 18.68 8.58 -4.34
CA VAL A 169 19.92 9.23 -3.92
C VAL A 169 21.14 8.29 -3.87
N PHE A 170 20.90 6.97 -3.86
CA PHE A 170 21.97 5.98 -3.82
C PHE A 170 22.49 5.60 -5.19
N ILE A 171 21.74 5.89 -6.27
CA ILE A 171 22.08 5.50 -7.63
C ILE A 171 23.05 6.51 -8.23
N GLU A 172 24.31 6.11 -8.37
CA GLU A 172 25.38 7.00 -8.84
C GLU A 172 25.11 7.59 -10.22
N GLY A 173 24.53 6.81 -11.12
CA GLY A 173 24.17 7.25 -12.46
C GLY A 173 23.19 8.42 -12.48
N TYR A 174 22.27 8.47 -11.52
CA TYR A 174 21.26 9.54 -11.45
C TYR A 174 21.86 10.86 -10.95
N GLN A 175 22.88 10.83 -10.13
CA GLN A 175 23.56 12.04 -9.64
C GLN A 175 24.23 12.85 -10.77
N LYS A 176 24.49 12.22 -11.91
CA LYS A 176 25.17 12.81 -13.06
C LYS A 176 24.23 13.14 -14.22
N ASP A 177 22.96 12.75 -14.13
CA ASP A 177 21.95 12.95 -15.18
C ASP A 177 21.07 14.17 -14.83
N ALA A 178 21.01 15.13 -15.73
CA ALA A 178 20.23 16.36 -15.58
C ALA A 178 18.73 16.11 -15.35
N LYS A 179 18.19 14.96 -15.75
CA LYS A 179 16.81 14.57 -15.49
C LYS A 179 16.50 14.40 -14.00
N TYR A 180 17.53 14.21 -13.19
CA TYR A 180 17.42 14.02 -11.74
C TYR A 180 18.05 15.17 -10.96
N SER A 181 18.00 16.39 -11.49
CA SER A 181 18.66 17.58 -10.93
C SER A 181 18.35 17.85 -9.45
N ASP A 182 17.14 17.47 -9.00
CA ASP A 182 16.73 17.63 -7.61
C ASP A 182 17.50 16.72 -6.63
N LEU A 183 18.16 15.66 -7.12
CA LEU A 183 19.01 14.79 -6.29
C LEU A 183 20.25 15.48 -5.76
N ALA A 184 20.77 16.50 -6.44
CA ALA A 184 21.96 17.23 -6.01
C ALA A 184 21.81 17.87 -4.61
N ALA A 185 20.58 18.17 -4.21
CA ALA A 185 20.26 18.69 -2.87
C ALA A 185 20.06 17.59 -1.81
N GLN A 186 20.13 16.33 -2.18
CA GLN A 186 19.87 15.20 -1.29
C GLN A 186 21.17 14.54 -0.81
N SER A 187 21.13 13.91 0.36
CA SER A 187 22.30 13.26 0.96
C SER A 187 22.06 11.78 1.24
N ALA A 188 22.65 10.92 0.42
CA ALA A 188 22.64 9.46 0.66
C ALA A 188 23.18 9.11 2.06
N GLY A 189 24.35 9.65 2.43
CA GLY A 189 24.93 9.43 3.75
C GLY A 189 24.10 9.99 4.90
N GLY A 190 23.41 11.10 4.69
CA GLY A 190 22.44 11.67 5.65
C GLY A 190 21.28 10.72 5.90
N GLN A 191 20.70 10.17 4.84
CA GLN A 191 19.59 9.22 4.93
C GLN A 191 20.01 7.89 5.57
N LEU A 192 21.20 7.34 5.23
CA LEU A 192 21.72 6.13 5.87
C LEU A 192 21.93 6.32 7.38
N ARG A 193 22.52 7.43 7.80
CA ARG A 193 22.67 7.74 9.24
C ARG A 193 21.31 7.89 9.93
N TRP A 194 20.31 8.46 9.27
CA TRP A 194 18.94 8.54 9.79
C TRP A 194 18.33 7.15 9.95
N LEU A 195 18.44 6.30 8.93
CA LEU A 195 17.94 4.92 8.97
C LEU A 195 18.61 4.14 10.09
N GLU A 196 19.95 4.20 10.19
CA GLU A 196 20.72 3.50 11.22
C GLU A 196 20.28 3.90 12.63
N ARG A 197 20.12 5.22 12.88
CA ARG A 197 19.60 5.69 14.19
C ARG A 197 18.20 5.17 14.47
N GLY A 198 17.34 5.13 13.47
CA GLY A 198 15.98 4.62 13.58
C GLY A 198 15.97 3.12 13.92
N LEU A 199 16.71 2.32 13.15
CA LEU A 199 16.84 0.88 13.37
C LEU A 199 17.44 0.54 14.74
N LYS A 200 18.48 1.27 15.15
CA LYS A 200 19.14 1.09 16.46
C LYS A 200 18.20 1.37 17.64
N ARG A 201 17.29 2.35 17.49
CA ARG A 201 16.30 2.72 18.52
C ARG A 201 15.03 1.89 18.47
N SER A 202 14.84 1.12 17.41
CA SER A 202 13.62 0.35 17.21
C SER A 202 13.49 -0.78 18.22
N THR A 203 12.40 -0.76 18.96
CA THR A 203 11.96 -1.84 19.87
C THR A 203 10.79 -2.63 19.28
N ALA A 204 10.45 -2.40 18.00
CA ALA A 204 9.35 -3.07 17.34
C ALA A 204 9.65 -4.56 17.11
N ASP A 205 8.60 -5.37 17.12
CA ASP A 205 8.68 -6.79 16.76
C ASP A 205 9.09 -6.99 15.30
N TRP A 206 8.66 -6.07 14.44
CA TRP A 206 8.97 -6.08 13.01
C TRP A 206 9.64 -4.77 12.57
N ARG A 207 10.70 -4.90 11.79
CA ARG A 207 11.39 -3.81 11.08
C ARG A 207 11.27 -4.11 9.60
N ILE A 208 10.56 -3.24 8.89
CA ILE A 208 10.32 -3.35 7.44
C ILE A 208 10.86 -2.10 6.81
N VAL A 209 11.69 -2.24 5.79
CA VAL A 209 12.24 -1.12 5.02
C VAL A 209 11.61 -1.12 3.64
N ILE A 210 11.20 0.04 3.18
CA ILE A 210 10.51 0.25 1.92
C ILE A 210 11.34 1.23 1.07
N GLY A 211 11.58 0.89 -0.18
CA GLY A 211 12.22 1.77 -1.16
C GLY A 211 11.66 1.51 -2.54
N HIS A 212 12.20 2.17 -3.56
CA HIS A 212 11.82 1.92 -4.95
C HIS A 212 12.73 0.89 -5.61
N HIS A 213 14.05 1.14 -5.61
CA HIS A 213 15.00 0.24 -6.26
C HIS A 213 15.18 -1.06 -5.47
N PRO A 214 15.28 -2.23 -6.13
CA PRO A 214 15.54 -3.49 -5.46
C PRO A 214 16.98 -3.56 -4.96
N VAL A 215 17.22 -4.22 -3.82
CA VAL A 215 18.57 -4.67 -3.45
C VAL A 215 18.94 -5.87 -4.31
N TYR A 216 18.04 -6.85 -4.37
CA TYR A 216 18.15 -8.04 -5.22
C TYR A 216 16.91 -8.18 -6.10
N SER A 217 17.12 -8.51 -7.38
CA SER A 217 16.04 -8.74 -8.34
C SER A 217 16.43 -9.75 -9.41
N LYS A 218 15.43 -10.42 -9.95
CA LYS A 218 15.51 -11.26 -11.15
C LYS A 218 14.71 -10.67 -12.31
N GLY A 219 14.35 -9.40 -12.24
CA GLY A 219 13.79 -8.66 -13.36
C GLY A 219 14.76 -8.66 -14.56
N ALA A 220 14.21 -8.81 -15.77
CA ALA A 220 15.02 -8.83 -16.97
C ALA A 220 15.50 -7.43 -17.38
N SER A 221 14.93 -6.38 -16.79
CA SER A 221 15.20 -4.98 -17.18
C SER A 221 16.30 -4.33 -16.36
N HIS A 222 16.33 -4.55 -15.06
CA HIS A 222 17.23 -3.84 -14.15
C HIS A 222 18.08 -4.82 -13.32
N GLY A 223 17.47 -5.77 -12.61
CA GLY A 223 18.18 -6.75 -11.79
C GLY A 223 18.65 -6.19 -10.45
N ASP A 224 19.71 -6.76 -9.91
CA ASP A 224 20.32 -6.35 -8.64
C ASP A 224 20.86 -4.92 -8.73
N THR A 225 20.75 -4.15 -7.62
CA THR A 225 21.30 -2.78 -7.52
C THR A 225 22.59 -2.79 -6.70
N PRO A 226 23.77 -2.71 -7.33
CA PRO A 226 25.06 -2.83 -6.62
C PRO A 226 25.24 -1.77 -5.53
N GLU A 227 24.78 -0.54 -5.75
CA GLU A 227 24.87 0.54 -4.77
C GLU A 227 24.08 0.25 -3.50
N LEU A 228 22.89 -0.36 -3.63
CA LEU A 228 22.09 -0.75 -2.46
C LEU A 228 22.67 -1.98 -1.75
N ILE A 229 23.26 -2.91 -2.50
CA ILE A 229 23.99 -4.05 -1.92
C ILE A 229 25.18 -3.52 -1.09
N ALA A 230 25.91 -2.54 -1.60
CA ALA A 230 27.07 -1.98 -0.91
C ALA A 230 26.70 -1.10 0.29
N GLN A 231 25.65 -0.29 0.19
CA GLN A 231 25.35 0.77 1.15
C GLN A 231 24.21 0.42 2.11
N LEU A 232 23.12 -0.17 1.61
CA LEU A 232 21.89 -0.42 2.40
C LEU A 232 21.90 -1.80 3.06
N LYS A 233 22.26 -2.85 2.31
CA LYS A 233 22.22 -4.24 2.81
C LYS A 233 22.97 -4.43 4.13
N PRO A 234 24.17 -3.85 4.37
CA PRO A 234 24.86 -3.99 5.64
C PRO A 234 24.06 -3.49 6.85
N LEU A 235 23.22 -2.47 6.68
CA LEU A 235 22.33 -1.99 7.74
C LEU A 235 21.16 -2.95 7.95
N LEU A 236 20.57 -3.48 6.87
CA LEU A 236 19.49 -4.46 6.97
C LEU A 236 19.93 -5.69 7.75
N ASP A 237 21.12 -6.20 7.47
CA ASP A 237 21.69 -7.38 8.14
C ASP A 237 22.02 -7.09 9.60
N ARG A 238 22.77 -6.00 9.87
CA ARG A 238 23.22 -5.62 11.21
C ARG A 238 22.07 -5.43 12.19
N TYR A 239 20.97 -4.83 11.73
CA TYR A 239 19.82 -4.51 12.57
C TYR A 239 18.68 -5.52 12.44
N HIS A 240 18.95 -6.68 11.82
CA HIS A 240 17.99 -7.78 11.66
C HIS A 240 16.64 -7.31 11.09
N VAL A 241 16.70 -6.50 10.03
CA VAL A 241 15.50 -6.12 9.28
C VAL A 241 14.89 -7.39 8.69
N GLN A 242 13.61 -7.60 8.90
CA GLN A 242 12.99 -8.84 8.45
C GLN A 242 12.59 -8.79 6.99
N MET A 243 12.29 -7.59 6.45
CA MET A 243 11.82 -7.45 5.07
C MET A 243 12.26 -6.12 4.46
N TYR A 244 12.64 -6.18 3.19
CA TYR A 244 12.79 -5.03 2.30
C TYR A 244 11.77 -5.15 1.18
N VAL A 245 11.00 -4.07 0.92
CA VAL A 245 9.93 -4.04 -0.07
C VAL A 245 10.23 -2.97 -1.11
N ASN A 246 10.08 -3.32 -2.39
CA ASN A 246 10.43 -2.43 -3.51
C ASN A 246 9.52 -2.59 -4.72
N GLY A 247 9.71 -1.71 -5.72
CA GLY A 247 9.17 -1.73 -7.07
C GLY A 247 10.29 -1.82 -8.10
N HIS A 248 10.31 -0.91 -9.07
CA HIS A 248 11.31 -0.69 -10.12
C HIS A 248 11.37 -1.76 -11.21
N ASP A 249 11.54 -3.04 -10.86
CA ASP A 249 11.30 -4.13 -11.79
C ASP A 249 9.81 -4.41 -11.87
N HIS A 250 9.28 -4.34 -13.10
CA HIS A 250 7.84 -4.41 -13.36
C HIS A 250 7.32 -5.86 -13.30
N ASP A 251 7.46 -6.46 -12.15
CA ASP A 251 7.10 -7.85 -11.86
C ASP A 251 6.78 -8.06 -10.37
N LEU A 252 6.51 -9.31 -9.99
CA LEU A 252 6.33 -9.71 -8.61
C LEU A 252 7.40 -10.74 -8.22
N GLN A 253 8.15 -10.50 -7.13
CA GLN A 253 9.22 -11.39 -6.71
C GLN A 253 9.25 -11.59 -5.19
N HIS A 254 9.76 -12.76 -4.78
CA HIS A 254 10.19 -13.05 -3.42
C HIS A 254 11.58 -13.71 -3.43
N ILE A 255 12.54 -13.02 -2.90
CA ILE A 255 13.93 -13.45 -2.78
C ILE A 255 14.28 -13.46 -1.29
N VAL A 256 15.06 -14.43 -0.83
CA VAL A 256 15.54 -14.48 0.54
C VAL A 256 17.06 -14.56 0.53
N VAL A 257 17.72 -13.58 1.14
CA VAL A 257 19.18 -13.55 1.29
C VAL A 257 19.50 -13.18 2.74
N ASP A 258 20.39 -13.92 3.36
CA ASP A 258 20.89 -13.70 4.74
C ASP A 258 19.78 -13.48 5.79
N GLY A 259 18.64 -14.14 5.57
CA GLY A 259 17.51 -14.06 6.49
C GLY A 259 16.64 -12.81 6.34
N VAL A 260 16.86 -11.97 5.33
CA VAL A 260 15.98 -10.87 4.92
C VAL A 260 15.10 -11.31 3.76
N ASP A 261 13.79 -11.04 3.82
CA ASP A 261 12.88 -11.22 2.70
C ASP A 261 12.90 -9.96 1.83
N TYR A 262 13.25 -10.10 0.56
CA TYR A 262 13.19 -9.05 -0.46
C TYR A 262 11.95 -9.28 -1.32
N VAL A 263 11.02 -8.34 -1.27
CA VAL A 263 9.72 -8.44 -1.95
C VAL A 263 9.61 -7.34 -2.99
N THR A 264 9.55 -7.70 -4.26
CA THR A 264 9.24 -6.78 -5.35
C THR A 264 7.74 -6.80 -5.63
N SER A 265 7.12 -5.63 -5.65
CA SER A 265 5.72 -5.39 -6.02
C SER A 265 5.66 -4.22 -7.01
N GLY A 266 6.31 -4.39 -8.17
CA GLY A 266 6.40 -3.39 -9.24
C GLY A 266 5.49 -3.67 -10.43
N ALA A 267 4.46 -4.50 -10.26
CA ALA A 267 3.57 -4.93 -11.34
C ALA A 267 2.22 -4.19 -11.34
N GLY A 268 2.16 -2.96 -10.84
CA GLY A 268 0.91 -2.19 -10.73
C GLY A 268 0.27 -1.79 -12.06
N SER A 269 1.03 -1.87 -13.15
CA SER A 269 0.54 -1.57 -14.51
C SER A 269 1.31 -2.37 -15.58
N LEU A 270 2.08 -1.68 -16.45
CA LEU A 270 2.92 -2.31 -17.48
C LEU A 270 3.93 -3.27 -16.85
N THR A 271 3.97 -4.49 -17.36
CA THR A 271 4.83 -5.55 -16.82
C THR A 271 5.94 -5.97 -17.78
N ARG A 272 7.00 -6.54 -17.22
CA ARG A 272 8.19 -6.99 -17.94
C ARG A 272 8.48 -8.45 -17.61
N PRO A 273 9.32 -9.16 -18.40
CA PRO A 273 9.72 -10.53 -18.10
C PRO A 273 10.68 -10.59 -16.90
N THR A 274 10.75 -11.75 -16.27
CA THR A 274 11.79 -12.10 -15.30
C THR A 274 12.82 -13.04 -15.96
N ASN A 275 14.05 -13.02 -15.44
CA ASN A 275 15.09 -13.97 -15.85
C ASN A 275 14.93 -15.28 -15.04
N PRO A 276 14.80 -16.43 -15.69
CA PRO A 276 14.74 -17.72 -15.01
C PRO A 276 16.15 -18.11 -14.52
N ARG A 277 16.54 -17.61 -13.34
CA ARG A 277 17.79 -17.99 -12.67
C ARG A 277 17.47 -18.63 -11.33
N PRO A 278 18.26 -19.62 -10.87
CA PRO A 278 18.10 -20.16 -9.51
C PRO A 278 18.23 -19.07 -8.45
N GLY A 279 17.54 -19.24 -7.33
CA GLY A 279 17.71 -18.39 -6.15
C GLY A 279 16.44 -17.77 -5.58
N PRO A 280 15.50 -17.19 -6.36
CA PRO A 280 14.27 -16.65 -5.79
C PRO A 280 13.34 -17.75 -5.27
N ARG A 281 12.55 -17.43 -4.28
CA ARG A 281 11.43 -18.28 -3.83
C ARG A 281 10.27 -18.22 -4.82
N PHE A 282 10.12 -17.06 -5.48
CA PHE A 282 9.07 -16.82 -6.45
C PHE A 282 9.44 -15.66 -7.37
N THR A 283 9.06 -15.78 -8.65
CA THR A 283 9.05 -14.69 -9.63
C THR A 283 7.84 -14.82 -10.55
N LEU A 284 7.22 -13.69 -10.90
CA LEU A 284 6.10 -13.64 -11.83
C LEU A 284 6.23 -12.39 -12.71
N GLY A 285 6.82 -12.55 -13.89
CA GLY A 285 6.88 -11.53 -14.93
C GLY A 285 5.67 -11.57 -15.86
N LYS A 286 5.52 -10.52 -16.70
CA LYS A 286 4.47 -10.38 -17.72
C LYS A 286 3.03 -10.49 -17.19
N THR A 287 2.85 -10.28 -15.91
CA THR A 287 1.55 -10.37 -15.23
C THR A 287 1.41 -9.25 -14.23
N ALA A 288 0.44 -8.35 -14.44
CA ALA A 288 0.15 -7.27 -13.53
C ALA A 288 -0.45 -7.80 -12.20
N GLY A 289 -0.20 -7.08 -11.11
CA GLY A 289 -0.65 -7.49 -9.80
C GLY A 289 -0.06 -6.65 -8.67
N PHE A 290 -0.25 -7.13 -7.46
CA PHE A 290 0.15 -6.48 -6.22
C PHE A 290 0.41 -7.51 -5.11
N VAL A 291 0.96 -7.06 -3.98
CA VAL A 291 1.16 -7.93 -2.82
C VAL A 291 0.27 -7.47 -1.67
N ALA A 292 -0.44 -8.41 -1.05
CA ALA A 292 -1.25 -8.18 0.14
C ALA A 292 -0.57 -8.80 1.36
N PHE A 293 -0.35 -8.01 2.39
CA PHE A 293 0.29 -8.43 3.62
C PHE A 293 -0.70 -8.57 4.76
N SER A 294 -0.43 -9.54 5.64
CA SER A 294 -1.13 -9.73 6.90
C SER A 294 -0.09 -9.92 8.01
N LEU A 295 0.02 -8.94 8.91
CA LEU A 295 1.07 -8.84 9.92
C LEU A 295 0.47 -9.00 11.32
N SER A 296 0.86 -10.05 12.01
CA SER A 296 0.60 -10.25 13.43
C SER A 296 1.89 -10.09 14.25
N ARG A 297 1.81 -10.18 15.57
CA ARG A 297 3.00 -10.19 16.42
C ARG A 297 3.98 -11.30 16.05
N ASP A 298 3.46 -12.48 15.68
CA ASP A 298 4.28 -13.69 15.55
C ASP A 298 4.52 -14.13 14.11
N SER A 299 3.78 -13.55 13.14
CA SER A 299 3.90 -13.93 11.73
C SER A 299 3.62 -12.78 10.78
N LEU A 300 4.33 -12.79 9.67
CA LEU A 300 4.08 -11.97 8.51
C LEU A 300 3.78 -12.89 7.34
N ARG A 301 2.63 -12.66 6.67
CA ARG A 301 2.21 -13.38 5.47
C ARG A 301 2.13 -12.41 4.32
N ALA A 302 2.55 -12.84 3.14
CA ALA A 302 2.44 -12.10 1.89
C ALA A 302 1.73 -12.96 0.85
N SER A 303 0.66 -12.43 0.27
CA SER A 303 -0.09 -13.04 -0.84
C SER A 303 0.15 -12.22 -2.10
N TYR A 304 0.64 -12.85 -3.15
CA TYR A 304 0.92 -12.25 -4.45
C TYR A 304 -0.28 -12.47 -5.36
N ILE A 305 -1.00 -11.41 -5.68
CA ILE A 305 -2.31 -11.46 -6.33
C ILE A 305 -2.20 -10.81 -7.70
N ASP A 306 -2.65 -11.50 -8.73
CA ASP A 306 -2.65 -10.96 -10.09
C ASP A 306 -3.87 -10.09 -10.38
N TRP A 307 -3.88 -9.44 -11.53
CA TRP A 307 -4.94 -8.56 -12.03
C TRP A 307 -6.31 -9.24 -12.22
N ARG A 308 -6.38 -10.57 -12.14
CA ARG A 308 -7.62 -11.36 -12.15
C ARG A 308 -8.11 -11.73 -10.76
N GLY A 309 -7.36 -11.37 -9.72
CA GLY A 309 -7.65 -11.71 -8.33
C GLY A 309 -7.16 -13.09 -7.92
N ALA A 310 -6.40 -13.78 -8.77
CA ALA A 310 -5.83 -15.07 -8.43
C ALA A 310 -4.59 -14.90 -7.55
N GLU A 311 -4.55 -15.59 -6.40
CA GLU A 311 -3.35 -15.71 -5.59
C GLU A 311 -2.35 -16.65 -6.30
N ARG A 312 -1.26 -16.10 -6.78
CA ARG A 312 -0.22 -16.80 -7.55
C ARG A 312 0.86 -17.42 -6.67
N TYR A 313 1.08 -16.84 -5.51
CA TYR A 313 2.05 -17.33 -4.53
C TYR A 313 1.70 -16.77 -3.14
N ARG A 314 2.10 -17.52 -2.12
CA ARG A 314 2.01 -17.10 -0.72
C ARG A 314 3.31 -17.42 0.00
N SER A 315 3.82 -16.46 0.76
CA SER A 315 4.90 -16.69 1.71
C SER A 315 4.43 -16.45 3.15
N SER A 316 5.13 -17.07 4.08
CA SER A 316 4.93 -16.85 5.51
C SER A 316 6.27 -16.85 6.21
N ARG A 317 6.48 -15.88 7.08
CA ARG A 317 7.64 -15.75 7.94
C ARG A 317 7.19 -15.68 9.39
N GLY A 318 7.70 -16.58 10.23
CA GLY A 318 7.60 -16.47 11.69
C GLY A 318 8.57 -15.42 12.23
N ARG A 319 8.18 -14.74 13.30
CA ARG A 319 9.13 -13.92 14.09
C ARG A 319 10.14 -14.87 14.73
N LYS A 320 11.44 -14.71 14.45
CA LYS A 320 12.46 -15.39 15.24
C LYS A 320 12.35 -14.89 16.69
N ALA A 321 12.23 -15.78 17.65
CA ALA A 321 12.39 -15.41 19.06
C ALA A 321 13.73 -14.66 19.18
N ALA A 322 13.75 -13.53 19.89
CA ALA A 322 15.01 -12.90 20.25
C ALA A 322 15.87 -14.00 20.92
N SER A 323 17.03 -14.31 20.36
CA SER A 323 17.96 -15.19 21.04
C SER A 323 18.22 -14.57 22.40
N ALA A 324 17.96 -15.29 23.49
CA ALA A 324 18.32 -14.85 24.82
C ALA A 324 19.79 -14.41 24.77
N ALA A 325 20.07 -13.20 25.25
CA ALA A 325 21.43 -12.74 25.37
C ALA A 325 22.21 -13.85 26.15
N PRO A 326 23.44 -14.21 25.77
CA PRO A 326 24.22 -15.16 26.52
C PRO A 326 24.29 -14.67 27.95
N ASP A 327 23.90 -15.50 28.88
CA ASP A 327 24.00 -15.25 30.30
C ASP A 327 25.50 -15.06 30.66
N THR A 328 25.91 -13.83 30.88
CA THR A 328 27.28 -13.47 31.29
C THR A 328 27.52 -13.65 32.78
N THR A 329 26.64 -14.34 33.53
CA THR A 329 26.76 -14.62 34.94
C THR A 329 27.27 -16.03 35.22
N SER A 330 28.39 -16.42 34.64
CA SER A 330 29.13 -17.59 35.15
C SER A 330 30.63 -17.36 35.04
N LYS A 331 31.17 -16.57 35.97
CA LYS A 331 32.55 -16.69 36.41
C LYS A 331 32.66 -16.03 37.77
N ARG A 332 32.53 -16.84 38.80
CA ARG A 332 33.33 -16.75 40.02
C ARG A 332 33.74 -18.14 40.44
#